data_0f0d26903d264f33ce665b7eb5e87549
#
_entry.id   0f0d26903d264f33ce665b7eb5e87549
#
_cell.length_a   1.000
_cell.length_b   1.000
_cell.length_c   1.000
_cell.angle_alpha   90.00
_cell.angle_beta   90.00
_cell.angle_gamma   90.00
#
_symmetry.space_group_name_H-M   'P 1'
#
loop_
_entity.id
_entity.type
_entity.pdbx_description
1 polymer ?
#
loop_
_entity_poly.entity_id
_entity_poly.type
_entity_poly.pdbx_seq_one_letter_code
_entity_poly.pdbx_strand_id
1 'polypeptide(L)'
;DVERSRGLGDVYKRQIQEVRDVTAYDELQLDTLGDKKTALFLIMSDTDATFNFLISMIYTQLFNLLCEKADDVYGGRLPVHVRCLIDEMANIGQIPNLEKLVATIRSREISACLVLQAQSQLKAIYKDNADTIIGNMDSRIFLGGSEPTTLKELNQALGKETIDTYNTSNTRGNSPSYGLNY
;
A
#
# COMPACT_ATOMS: atom_id res chain seq x y z
N ASP A 1 -27.45 -5.16 -10.74
CA ASP A 1 -27.17 -6.59 -11.01
C ASP A 1 -25.69 -6.98 -10.90
N VAL A 2 -24.75 -6.11 -11.22
CA VAL A 2 -23.29 -6.39 -11.11
C VAL A 2 -22.83 -6.47 -9.65
N GLU A 3 -23.40 -5.68 -8.74
CA GLU A 3 -23.07 -5.74 -7.31
C GLU A 3 -23.62 -7.01 -6.62
N ARG A 4 -24.81 -7.46 -7.02
CA ARG A 4 -25.36 -8.73 -6.55
C ARG A 4 -24.58 -9.93 -7.04
N SER A 5 -24.04 -9.87 -8.26
CA SER A 5 -23.20 -10.93 -8.84
C SER A 5 -21.87 -11.11 -8.09
N ARG A 6 -21.26 -10.01 -7.60
CA ARG A 6 -20.01 -10.10 -6.80
C ARG A 6 -20.23 -10.79 -5.45
N GLY A 7 -21.32 -10.51 -4.77
CA GLY A 7 -21.64 -11.16 -3.49
C GLY A 7 -21.94 -12.66 -3.63
N LEU A 8 -22.56 -13.06 -4.72
CA LEU A 8 -22.82 -14.48 -5.01
C LEU A 8 -21.54 -15.25 -5.34
N GLY A 9 -20.58 -14.63 -6.02
CA GLY A 9 -19.28 -15.24 -6.31
C GLY A 9 -18.49 -15.56 -5.04
N ASP A 10 -18.51 -14.69 -4.04
CA ASP A 10 -17.84 -14.91 -2.77
C ASP A 10 -18.54 -15.95 -1.90
N VAL A 11 -19.86 -16.03 -1.94
CA VAL A 11 -20.63 -17.11 -1.28
C VAL A 11 -20.32 -18.47 -1.91
N TYR A 12 -20.23 -18.56 -3.24
CA TYR A 12 -19.86 -19.78 -3.94
C TYR A 12 -18.44 -20.24 -3.61
N LYS A 13 -17.47 -19.33 -3.53
CA LYS A 13 -16.09 -19.64 -3.17
C LYS A 13 -15.97 -20.22 -1.76
N ARG A 14 -16.78 -19.75 -0.82
CA ARG A 14 -16.84 -20.31 0.55
C ARG A 14 -17.48 -21.69 0.65
N GLN A 15 -18.11 -22.18 -0.42
CA GLN A 15 -18.68 -23.53 -0.49
C GLN A 15 -17.68 -24.58 -1.00
N ILE A 16 -16.50 -24.16 -1.44
CA ILE A 16 -15.43 -25.06 -1.84
C ILE A 16 -14.89 -25.76 -0.61
N GLN A 17 -14.82 -27.08 -0.65
CA GLN A 17 -14.44 -27.90 0.52
C GLN A 17 -13.05 -27.52 1.04
N GLU A 18 -12.09 -27.27 0.18
CA GLU A 18 -10.72 -26.87 0.53
C GLU A 18 -10.69 -25.56 1.33
N VAL A 19 -11.52 -24.58 0.97
CA VAL A 19 -11.63 -23.31 1.71
C VAL A 19 -12.23 -23.56 3.10
N ARG A 20 -13.24 -24.43 3.20
CA ARG A 20 -13.84 -24.78 4.50
C ARG A 20 -12.85 -25.49 5.40
N ASP A 21 -12.06 -26.40 4.86
CA ASP A 21 -11.07 -27.15 5.62
C ASP A 21 -9.96 -26.24 6.14
N VAL A 22 -9.44 -25.31 5.32
CA VAL A 22 -8.41 -24.33 5.72
C VAL A 22 -8.93 -23.33 6.75
N THR A 23 -10.23 -23.03 6.75
CA THR A 23 -10.84 -22.04 7.66
C THR A 23 -11.60 -22.68 8.83
N ALA A 24 -11.50 -24.00 9.02
CA ALA A 24 -12.24 -24.73 10.04
C ALA A 24 -11.75 -24.44 11.46
N TYR A 25 -10.48 -24.13 11.61
CA TYR A 25 -9.82 -23.86 12.91
C TYR A 25 -8.99 -22.59 12.82
N ASP A 26 -8.86 -21.89 13.96
CA ASP A 26 -7.96 -20.74 14.07
C ASP A 26 -6.54 -21.22 14.39
N GLU A 27 -5.74 -21.46 13.37
CA GLU A 27 -4.32 -21.82 13.50
C GLU A 27 -3.40 -20.59 13.43
N LEU A 28 -3.88 -19.46 12.92
CA LEU A 28 -3.07 -18.27 12.71
C LEU A 28 -2.85 -17.45 13.98
N GLN A 29 -3.82 -17.48 14.91
CA GLN A 29 -3.80 -16.71 16.16
C GLN A 29 -3.40 -15.24 15.91
N LEU A 30 -4.06 -14.60 14.95
CA LEU A 30 -3.72 -13.25 14.46
C LEU A 30 -3.71 -12.21 15.59
N ASP A 31 -4.53 -12.41 16.61
CA ASP A 31 -4.63 -11.56 17.80
C ASP A 31 -3.35 -11.57 18.66
N THR A 32 -2.49 -12.58 18.51
CA THR A 32 -1.26 -12.71 19.31
C THR A 32 -0.03 -12.04 18.70
N LEU A 33 -0.13 -11.53 17.46
CA LEU A 33 1.02 -10.96 16.75
C LEU A 33 1.63 -9.73 17.44
N GLY A 34 0.83 -8.99 18.19
CA GLY A 34 1.27 -7.83 18.96
C GLY A 34 1.77 -8.14 20.38
N ASP A 35 1.69 -9.39 20.85
CA ASP A 35 2.06 -9.79 22.22
C ASP A 35 3.54 -10.16 22.34
N LYS A 36 4.08 -10.79 21.32
CA LYS A 36 5.45 -11.29 21.27
C LYS A 36 6.06 -11.12 19.89
N LYS A 37 7.39 -11.15 19.80
CA LYS A 37 8.10 -11.09 18.52
C LYS A 37 7.77 -12.33 17.69
N THR A 38 6.97 -12.15 16.65
CA THR A 38 6.46 -13.22 15.77
C THR A 38 6.59 -12.75 14.32
N ALA A 39 6.84 -13.67 13.40
CA ALA A 39 6.77 -13.41 11.97
C ALA A 39 5.72 -14.33 11.35
N LEU A 40 4.75 -13.74 10.67
CA LEU A 40 3.73 -14.43 9.88
C LEU A 40 4.01 -14.20 8.40
N PHE A 41 4.10 -15.27 7.63
CA PHE A 41 4.28 -15.23 6.18
C PHE A 41 2.99 -15.69 5.51
N LEU A 42 2.39 -14.80 4.72
CA LEU A 42 1.23 -15.10 3.88
C LEU A 42 1.73 -15.22 2.44
N ILE A 43 1.79 -16.44 1.93
CA ILE A 43 2.27 -16.72 0.59
C ILE A 43 1.08 -16.97 -0.31
N MET A 44 1.01 -16.25 -1.42
CA MET A 44 -0.03 -16.41 -2.43
C MET A 44 0.57 -16.63 -3.82
N SER A 45 -0.22 -17.20 -4.73
CA SER A 45 0.20 -17.40 -6.12
C SER A 45 0.14 -16.08 -6.89
N ASP A 46 1.15 -15.81 -7.69
CA ASP A 46 1.18 -14.65 -8.60
C ASP A 46 0.28 -14.85 -9.83
N THR A 47 0.03 -16.10 -10.19
CA THR A 47 -0.68 -16.48 -11.43
C THR A 47 -2.15 -16.85 -11.20
N ASP A 48 -2.54 -17.21 -9.97
CA ASP A 48 -3.90 -17.62 -9.63
C ASP A 48 -4.51 -16.69 -8.57
N ALA A 49 -5.40 -15.82 -9.01
CA ALA A 49 -6.12 -14.87 -8.16
C ALA A 49 -7.35 -15.48 -7.44
N THR A 50 -7.64 -16.78 -7.62
CA THR A 50 -8.86 -17.41 -7.12
C THR A 50 -9.04 -17.25 -5.62
N PHE A 51 -7.94 -17.33 -4.86
CA PHE A 51 -7.95 -17.28 -3.40
C PHE A 51 -7.46 -15.94 -2.79
N ASN A 52 -7.20 -14.92 -3.60
CA ASN A 52 -6.73 -13.61 -3.11
C ASN A 52 -7.70 -12.96 -2.11
N PHE A 53 -9.00 -13.26 -2.23
CA PHE A 53 -10.00 -12.80 -1.26
C PHE A 53 -9.73 -13.29 0.18
N LEU A 54 -9.10 -14.48 0.35
CA LEU A 54 -8.72 -14.98 1.69
C LEU A 54 -7.66 -14.08 2.33
N ILE A 55 -6.69 -13.63 1.54
CA ILE A 55 -5.64 -12.71 2.03
C ILE A 55 -6.24 -11.36 2.44
N SER A 56 -7.14 -10.82 1.62
CA SER A 56 -7.87 -9.58 1.97
C SER A 56 -8.69 -9.74 3.26
N MET A 57 -9.31 -10.90 3.45
CA MET A 57 -10.06 -11.22 4.67
C MET A 57 -9.12 -11.36 5.90
N ILE A 58 -7.97 -12.01 5.73
CA ILE A 58 -6.96 -12.13 6.78
C ILE A 58 -6.46 -10.75 7.22
N TYR A 59 -6.12 -9.86 6.28
CA TYR A 59 -5.72 -8.49 6.63
C TYR A 59 -6.82 -7.71 7.34
N THR A 60 -8.07 -7.87 6.89
CA THR A 60 -9.22 -7.23 7.55
C THR A 60 -9.37 -7.70 8.99
N GLN A 61 -9.29 -9.00 9.24
CA GLN A 61 -9.36 -9.58 10.58
C GLN A 61 -8.14 -9.17 11.42
N LEU A 62 -6.94 -9.23 10.86
CA LEU A 62 -5.70 -8.85 11.52
C LEU A 62 -5.78 -7.43 12.06
N PHE A 63 -6.12 -6.45 11.22
CA PHE A 63 -6.21 -5.06 11.66
C PHE A 63 -7.29 -4.85 12.72
N ASN A 64 -8.44 -5.48 12.58
CA ASN A 64 -9.51 -5.37 13.57
C ASN A 64 -9.09 -5.96 14.92
N LEU A 65 -8.60 -7.20 14.93
CA LEU A 65 -8.18 -7.90 16.15
C LEU A 65 -7.04 -7.16 16.86
N LEU A 66 -6.04 -6.68 16.13
CA LEU A 66 -4.93 -5.94 16.72
C LEU A 66 -5.36 -4.57 17.27
N CYS A 67 -6.27 -3.87 16.58
CA CYS A 67 -6.80 -2.60 17.09
C CYS A 67 -7.66 -2.81 18.34
N GLU A 68 -8.58 -3.76 18.31
CA GLU A 68 -9.41 -4.12 19.48
C GLU A 68 -8.54 -4.52 20.66
N LYS A 69 -7.54 -5.37 20.44
CA LYS A 69 -6.64 -5.80 21.49
C LYS A 69 -5.78 -4.67 22.05
N ALA A 70 -5.30 -3.78 21.20
CA ALA A 70 -4.58 -2.59 21.64
C ALA A 70 -5.44 -1.71 22.54
N ASP A 71 -6.70 -1.49 22.16
CA ASP A 71 -7.62 -0.62 22.90
C ASP A 71 -8.11 -1.27 24.19
N ASP A 72 -8.59 -2.52 24.14
CA ASP A 72 -9.29 -3.17 25.23
C ASP A 72 -8.36 -3.82 26.26
N VAL A 73 -7.20 -4.33 25.81
CA VAL A 73 -6.27 -5.08 26.68
C VAL A 73 -5.08 -4.23 27.09
N TYR A 74 -4.52 -3.43 26.18
CA TYR A 74 -3.27 -2.72 26.39
C TYR A 74 -3.41 -1.20 26.55
N GLY A 75 -4.63 -0.68 26.68
CA GLY A 75 -4.86 0.73 26.95
C GLY A 75 -4.49 1.65 25.77
N GLY A 76 -4.63 1.15 24.55
CA GLY A 76 -4.48 1.89 23.29
C GLY A 76 -3.20 1.59 22.51
N ARG A 77 -2.31 0.71 23.00
CA ARG A 77 -1.02 0.49 22.35
C ARG A 77 -0.50 -0.94 22.55
N LEU A 78 -0.18 -1.63 21.46
CA LEU A 78 0.40 -2.99 21.54
C LEU A 78 1.80 -2.96 22.17
N PRO A 79 2.16 -4.00 22.96
CA PRO A 79 3.47 -4.11 23.59
C PRO A 79 4.59 -4.36 22.58
N VAL A 80 4.31 -4.97 21.43
CA VAL A 80 5.25 -5.21 20.35
C VAL A 80 4.72 -4.57 19.07
N HIS A 81 5.57 -3.78 18.41
CA HIS A 81 5.22 -3.14 17.15
C HIS A 81 4.95 -4.19 16.06
N VAL A 82 3.79 -4.10 15.41
CA VAL A 82 3.42 -4.97 14.29
C VAL A 82 3.60 -4.22 12.98
N ARG A 83 4.47 -4.72 12.12
CA ARG A 83 4.67 -4.19 10.78
C ARG A 83 4.07 -5.13 9.75
N CYS A 84 3.09 -4.65 9.01
CA CYS A 84 2.52 -5.33 7.85
C CYS A 84 3.29 -4.92 6.59
N LEU A 85 4.07 -5.83 6.03
CA LEU A 85 4.74 -5.64 4.74
C LEU A 85 3.88 -6.31 3.67
N ILE A 86 3.23 -5.50 2.84
CA ILE A 86 2.29 -5.94 1.82
C ILE A 86 2.97 -5.77 0.45
N ASP A 87 3.63 -6.84 0.02
CA ASP A 87 4.26 -6.89 -1.29
C ASP A 87 3.18 -7.11 -2.36
N GLU A 88 3.35 -6.44 -3.50
CA GLU A 88 2.39 -6.48 -4.61
C GLU A 88 0.92 -6.29 -4.18
N MET A 89 0.67 -5.24 -3.44
CA MET A 89 -0.65 -4.95 -2.88
C MET A 89 -1.79 -5.00 -3.92
N ALA A 90 -1.50 -4.71 -5.18
CA ALA A 90 -2.48 -4.78 -6.26
C ALA A 90 -3.05 -6.20 -6.47
N ASN A 91 -2.29 -7.24 -6.16
CA ASN A 91 -2.70 -8.63 -6.33
C ASN A 91 -3.63 -9.12 -5.22
N ILE A 92 -3.55 -8.51 -4.03
CA ILE A 92 -4.40 -8.89 -2.89
C ILE A 92 -5.86 -8.48 -3.12
N GLY A 93 -6.07 -7.46 -3.95
CA GLY A 93 -7.37 -6.83 -4.14
C GLY A 93 -7.66 -5.77 -3.07
N GLN A 94 -8.92 -5.42 -2.91
CA GLN A 94 -9.32 -4.37 -1.97
C GLN A 94 -9.39 -4.92 -0.54
N ILE A 95 -8.61 -4.34 0.37
CA ILE A 95 -8.78 -4.50 1.81
C ILE A 95 -9.84 -3.46 2.24
N PRO A 96 -11.00 -3.89 2.77
CA PRO A 96 -12.07 -2.97 3.16
C PRO A 96 -11.62 -1.93 4.17
N ASN A 97 -12.02 -0.67 3.96
CA ASN A 97 -11.73 0.47 4.84
C ASN A 97 -10.23 0.75 5.09
N LEU A 98 -9.35 0.31 4.21
CA LEU A 98 -7.90 0.50 4.39
C LEU A 98 -7.56 1.99 4.57
N GLU A 99 -8.24 2.90 3.87
CA GLU A 99 -8.06 4.35 3.99
C GLU A 99 -8.28 4.88 5.41
N LYS A 100 -9.20 4.26 6.16
CA LYS A 100 -9.45 4.58 7.57
C LYS A 100 -8.44 3.91 8.48
N LEU A 101 -8.10 2.66 8.19
CA LEU A 101 -7.15 1.88 8.96
C LEU A 101 -5.79 2.56 8.98
N VAL A 102 -5.21 2.92 7.85
CA VAL A 102 -3.88 3.56 7.80
C VAL A 102 -3.82 4.90 8.53
N ALA A 103 -4.95 5.59 8.69
CA ALA A 103 -5.03 6.81 9.48
C ALA A 103 -4.99 6.57 11.00
N THR A 104 -5.37 5.38 11.47
CA THR A 104 -5.61 5.10 12.90
C THR A 104 -4.64 4.10 13.52
N ILE A 105 -4.05 3.20 12.76
CA ILE A 105 -3.22 2.10 13.26
C ILE A 105 -1.90 2.57 13.91
N ARG A 106 -1.38 3.74 13.53
CA ARG A 106 -0.11 4.27 14.03
C ARG A 106 -0.09 4.41 15.55
N SER A 107 -1.16 4.95 16.15
CA SER A 107 -1.24 5.13 17.61
C SER A 107 -1.21 3.81 18.37
N ARG A 108 -1.57 2.71 17.73
CA ARG A 108 -1.66 1.37 18.29
C ARG A 108 -0.41 0.51 18.11
N GLU A 109 0.71 1.10 17.68
CA GLU A 109 1.96 0.38 17.34
C GLU A 109 1.80 -0.55 16.15
N ILE A 110 0.99 -0.18 15.17
CA ILE A 110 0.82 -0.93 13.93
C ILE A 110 1.25 -0.04 12.77
N SER A 111 2.03 -0.58 11.86
CA SER A 111 2.42 0.10 10.61
C SER A 111 2.18 -0.77 9.39
N ALA A 112 1.89 -0.12 8.26
CA ALA A 112 1.74 -0.76 6.97
C ALA A 112 2.78 -0.23 5.99
N CYS A 113 3.42 -1.14 5.26
CA CYS A 113 4.28 -0.84 4.13
C CYS A 113 3.63 -1.44 2.88
N LEU A 114 3.17 -0.59 1.98
CA LEU A 114 2.49 -0.98 0.76
C LEU A 114 3.47 -0.91 -0.40
N VAL A 115 3.72 -2.03 -1.05
CA VAL A 115 4.59 -2.09 -2.24
C VAL A 115 3.71 -2.16 -3.48
N LEU A 116 4.00 -1.30 -4.45
CA LEU A 116 3.26 -1.14 -5.70
C LEU A 116 4.24 -1.02 -6.86
N GLN A 117 3.90 -1.55 -8.00
CA GLN A 117 4.66 -1.34 -9.23
C GLN A 117 4.37 0.04 -9.83
N ALA A 118 3.14 0.54 -9.65
CA ALA A 118 2.72 1.85 -10.11
C ALA A 118 1.59 2.40 -9.22
N GLN A 119 1.52 3.70 -9.09
CA GLN A 119 0.48 4.37 -8.30
C GLN A 119 -0.91 4.23 -8.93
N SER A 120 -0.97 4.09 -10.25
CA SER A 120 -2.20 3.80 -10.99
C SER A 120 -2.87 2.49 -10.56
N GLN A 121 -2.12 1.49 -10.08
CA GLN A 121 -2.68 0.24 -9.54
C GLN A 121 -3.51 0.49 -8.29
N LEU A 122 -3.02 1.34 -7.37
CA LEU A 122 -3.78 1.70 -6.17
C LEU A 122 -5.06 2.43 -6.52
N LYS A 123 -4.99 3.37 -7.47
CA LYS A 123 -6.16 4.12 -7.97
C LYS A 123 -7.19 3.22 -8.66
N ALA A 124 -6.76 2.19 -9.37
CA ALA A 124 -7.66 1.22 -9.98
C ALA A 124 -8.49 0.45 -8.94
N ILE A 125 -7.90 0.12 -7.79
CA ILE A 125 -8.53 -0.67 -6.72
C ILE A 125 -9.36 0.21 -5.79
N TYR A 126 -8.77 1.30 -5.28
CA TYR A 126 -9.38 2.14 -4.23
C TYR A 126 -10.06 3.39 -4.75
N LYS A 127 -9.97 3.69 -6.06
CA LYS A 127 -10.58 4.87 -6.71
C LYS A 127 -10.23 6.15 -5.94
N ASP A 128 -11.25 6.91 -5.53
CA ASP A 128 -11.08 8.18 -4.81
C ASP A 128 -10.39 8.02 -3.43
N ASN A 129 -10.50 6.85 -2.82
CA ASN A 129 -9.85 6.56 -1.54
C ASN A 129 -8.32 6.36 -1.67
N ALA A 130 -7.80 6.14 -2.87
CA ALA A 130 -6.37 5.97 -3.10
C ALA A 130 -5.55 7.17 -2.64
N ASP A 131 -6.01 8.38 -2.93
CA ASP A 131 -5.33 9.62 -2.53
C ASP A 131 -5.33 9.80 -0.99
N THR A 132 -6.38 9.34 -0.32
CA THR A 132 -6.44 9.30 1.15
C THR A 132 -5.42 8.32 1.72
N ILE A 133 -5.30 7.13 1.14
CA ILE A 133 -4.30 6.13 1.55
C ILE A 133 -2.89 6.71 1.38
N ILE A 134 -2.59 7.26 0.20
CA ILE A 134 -1.29 7.88 -0.11
C ILE A 134 -0.98 9.04 0.84
N GLY A 135 -1.98 9.87 1.14
CA GLY A 135 -1.85 11.03 2.03
C GLY A 135 -1.54 10.66 3.48
N ASN A 136 -1.94 9.48 3.93
CA ASN A 136 -1.66 8.95 5.27
C ASN A 136 -0.32 8.19 5.36
N MET A 137 0.43 8.04 4.25
CA MET A 137 1.75 7.43 4.28
C MET A 137 2.81 8.47 4.62
N ASP A 138 3.50 8.32 5.75
CA ASP A 138 4.56 9.22 6.22
C ASP A 138 5.78 9.24 5.29
N SER A 139 6.07 8.11 4.66
CA SER A 139 7.26 7.96 3.80
C SER A 139 6.89 7.33 2.47
N ARG A 140 7.46 7.87 1.39
CA ARG A 140 7.35 7.32 0.04
C ARG A 140 8.75 7.05 -0.49
N ILE A 141 8.99 5.82 -0.93
CA ILE A 141 10.25 5.40 -1.51
C ILE A 141 10.00 5.06 -2.97
N PHE A 142 10.69 5.74 -3.87
CA PHE A 142 10.64 5.45 -5.29
C PHE A 142 11.95 4.81 -5.73
N LEU A 143 11.88 3.57 -6.17
CA LEU A 143 13.03 2.77 -6.57
C LEU A 143 13.32 2.84 -8.07
N GLY A 144 12.58 3.65 -8.80
CA GLY A 144 12.67 3.79 -10.25
C GLY A 144 11.44 3.26 -10.96
N GLY A 145 11.32 3.59 -12.23
CA GLY A 145 10.20 3.19 -13.09
C GLY A 145 9.94 4.20 -14.17
N SER A 146 9.16 3.81 -15.18
CA SER A 146 8.83 4.63 -16.35
C SER A 146 7.32 4.91 -16.47
N GLU A 147 6.52 4.57 -15.45
CA GLU A 147 5.07 4.78 -15.49
C GLU A 147 4.76 6.28 -15.39
N PRO A 148 4.11 6.88 -16.43
CA PRO A 148 4.01 8.33 -16.55
C PRO A 148 3.22 9.00 -15.44
N THR A 149 2.17 8.35 -14.93
CA THR A 149 1.33 8.91 -13.86
C THR A 149 2.10 9.03 -12.56
N THR A 150 2.81 7.98 -12.18
CA THR A 150 3.67 7.96 -10.98
C THR A 150 4.77 9.02 -11.08
N LEU A 151 5.45 9.12 -12.23
CA LEU A 151 6.49 10.12 -12.44
C LEU A 151 5.95 11.55 -12.37
N LYS A 152 4.78 11.80 -12.95
CA LYS A 152 4.14 13.12 -12.91
C LYS A 152 3.77 13.52 -11.49
N GLU A 153 3.19 12.62 -10.72
CA GLU A 153 2.79 12.90 -9.34
C GLU A 153 4.00 13.12 -8.42
N LEU A 154 5.06 12.34 -8.58
CA LEU A 154 6.31 12.54 -7.86
C LEU A 154 6.94 13.89 -8.20
N ASN A 155 7.00 14.25 -9.49
CA ASN A 155 7.51 15.54 -9.92
C ASN A 155 6.69 16.71 -9.34
N GLN A 156 5.38 16.59 -9.29
CA GLN A 156 4.51 17.59 -8.66
C GLN A 156 4.73 17.70 -7.15
N ALA A 157 4.94 16.56 -6.46
CA ALA A 157 5.19 16.52 -5.02
C ALA A 157 6.55 17.14 -4.64
N LEU A 158 7.58 16.99 -5.50
CA LEU A 158 8.90 17.59 -5.30
C LEU A 158 8.89 19.10 -5.54
N GLY A 159 7.94 19.61 -6.34
CA GLY A 159 7.87 21.01 -6.69
C GLY A 159 8.87 21.41 -7.80
N LYS A 160 9.09 22.73 -7.92
CA LYS A 160 10.00 23.31 -8.91
C LYS A 160 11.06 24.14 -8.20
N GLU A 161 12.29 24.01 -8.64
CA GLU A 161 13.39 24.86 -8.24
C GLU A 161 13.84 25.72 -9.42
N THR A 162 14.17 26.98 -9.14
CA THR A 162 14.76 27.88 -10.15
C THR A 162 16.27 27.62 -10.17
N ILE A 163 16.77 27.18 -11.31
CA ILE A 163 18.21 27.03 -11.52
C ILE A 163 18.69 28.13 -12.48
N ASP A 164 19.76 28.81 -12.09
CA ASP A 164 20.44 29.77 -12.97
C ASP A 164 21.34 28.99 -13.92
N THR A 165 21.06 29.11 -15.22
CA THR A 165 21.89 28.50 -16.27
C THR A 165 22.64 29.58 -17.02
N TYR A 166 23.95 29.43 -17.11
CA TYR A 166 24.80 30.33 -17.91
C TYR A 166 25.12 29.66 -19.23
N ASN A 167 24.72 30.32 -20.33
CA ASN A 167 25.15 29.94 -21.67
C ASN A 167 26.31 30.84 -22.11
N THR A 168 27.49 30.25 -22.28
CA THR A 168 28.65 30.95 -22.87
C THR A 168 28.72 30.62 -24.33
N SER A 169 28.49 31.59 -25.21
CA SER A 169 28.76 31.48 -26.63
C SER A 169 30.11 32.09 -26.98
N ASN A 170 30.97 31.31 -27.63
CA ASN A 170 32.28 31.74 -28.08
C ASN A 170 32.28 31.81 -29.60
N THR A 171 32.19 33.02 -30.15
CA THR A 171 32.22 33.23 -31.61
C THR A 171 33.65 33.58 -32.05
N ARG A 172 34.29 32.68 -32.78
CA ARG A 172 35.59 32.94 -33.42
C ARG A 172 35.37 33.61 -34.78
N GLY A 173 35.55 34.92 -34.83
CA GLY A 173 35.58 35.73 -36.02
C GLY A 173 36.76 36.70 -35.95
N ASN A 174 36.93 37.54 -36.95
CA ASN A 174 37.96 38.56 -36.98
C ASN A 174 37.82 39.62 -35.84
N SER A 175 36.71 39.62 -35.15
CA SER A 175 36.45 40.39 -33.94
C SER A 175 35.73 39.47 -32.97
N PRO A 176 36.40 38.91 -31.92
CA PRO A 176 35.77 38.08 -30.92
C PRO A 176 34.82 38.89 -30.04
N SER A 177 33.57 38.49 -29.94
CA SER A 177 32.59 39.03 -28.99
C SER A 177 32.23 37.98 -27.95
N TYR A 178 32.17 38.39 -26.69
CA TYR A 178 31.75 37.57 -25.55
C TYR A 178 30.40 38.10 -25.07
N GLY A 179 29.39 37.25 -25.07
CA GLY A 179 28.07 37.56 -24.52
C GLY A 179 27.73 36.64 -23.35
N LEU A 180 27.31 37.20 -22.27
CA LEU A 180 26.67 36.51 -21.11
C LEU A 180 25.18 36.81 -21.23
N ASN A 181 24.39 35.78 -21.41
CA ASN A 181 22.92 35.84 -21.29
C ASN A 181 22.51 35.27 -19.92
N TYR A 182 21.80 36.07 -19.18
CA TYR A 182 21.21 35.71 -17.87
C TYR A 182 19.81 35.17 -18.07
#